data_dfe72ef7419872fe49c1f6f34302f8e7
#
_entry.id   dfe72ef7419872fe49c1f6f34302f8e7
#
_cell.length_a   1.000
_cell.length_b   1.000
_cell.length_c   1.000
_cell.angle_alpha   90.00
_cell.angle_beta   90.00
_cell.angle_gamma   90.00
#
_symmetry.space_group_name_H-M   'P 1'
#
loop_
_entity.id
_entity.type
_entity.pdbx_description
1 polymer ?
#
loop_
_entity_poly.entity_id
_entity_poly.type
_entity_poly.pdbx_seq_one_letter_code
_entity_poly.pdbx_strand_id
1 'polypeptide(L)' 'ITLSKSLLDQGCSVSEACEACGFNDYSNYLRAFTKAVGISPKKYAQFHS' A
#
# COMPACT_ATOMS: atom_id res chain seq x y z
N ILE A 1 0.99 -4.04 -6.64
CA ILE A 1 0.46 -2.72 -6.27
C ILE A 1 -1.05 -2.64 -6.46
N THR A 2 -1.58 -3.24 -7.52
CA THR A 2 -3.05 -3.28 -7.70
C THR A 2 -3.73 -3.97 -6.52
N LEU A 3 -3.18 -5.09 -6.08
CA LEU A 3 -3.70 -5.80 -4.92
C LEU A 3 -3.60 -4.94 -3.65
N SER A 4 -2.48 -4.23 -3.50
CA SER A 4 -2.27 -3.35 -2.36
C SER A 4 -3.33 -2.25 -2.31
N LYS A 5 -3.64 -1.65 -3.44
CA LYS A 5 -4.67 -0.60 -3.51
C LYS A 5 -6.04 -1.16 -3.11
N SER A 6 -6.38 -2.34 -3.60
CA SER A 6 -7.65 -3.00 -3.24
C SER A 6 -7.74 -3.26 -1.74
N LEU A 7 -6.65 -3.73 -1.14
CA LEU A 7 -6.62 -4.01 0.29
C LEU A 7 -6.79 -2.73 1.11
N LEU A 8 -6.13 -1.66 0.71
CA LEU A 8 -6.28 -0.39 1.39
C LEU A 8 -7.70 0.17 1.25
N ASP A 9 -8.32 -0.01 0.09
CA ASP A 9 -9.71 0.38 -0.13
C ASP A 9 -10.67 -0.38 0.79
N GLN A 10 -10.33 -1.62 1.12
CA GLN A 10 -11.14 -2.46 2.00
C GLN A 10 -10.94 -2.14 3.47
N GLY A 11 -10.03 -1.25 3.80
CA GLY A 11 -9.77 -0.87 5.17
C GLY A 11 -8.61 -1.59 5.82
N CYS A 12 -7.83 -2.36 5.06
CA CYS A 12 -6.64 -3.02 5.58
C CYS A 12 -5.55 -2.00 5.90
N SER A 13 -4.71 -2.33 6.87
CA SER A 13 -3.59 -1.46 7.20
C SER A 13 -2.51 -1.54 6.12
N VAL A 14 -1.62 -0.54 6.12
CA VAL A 14 -0.49 -0.52 5.18
C VAL A 14 0.39 -1.74 5.38
N SER A 15 0.63 -2.14 6.64
CA SER A 15 1.42 -3.33 6.94
C SER A 15 0.79 -4.59 6.38
N GLU A 16 -0.52 -4.73 6.53
CA GLU A 16 -1.25 -5.87 5.98
C GLU A 16 -1.15 -5.91 4.45
N ALA A 17 -1.30 -4.77 3.81
CA ALA A 17 -1.17 -4.69 2.36
C ALA A 17 0.23 -5.08 1.90
N CYS A 18 1.25 -4.64 2.63
CA CYS A 18 2.64 -4.97 2.34
C CYS A 18 2.88 -6.48 2.41
N GLU A 19 2.42 -7.11 3.47
CA GLU A 19 2.58 -8.55 3.66
C GLU A 19 1.83 -9.35 2.59
N ALA A 20 0.61 -8.95 2.29
CA ALA A 20 -0.21 -9.64 1.31
C ALA A 20 0.38 -9.58 -0.10
N CYS A 21 1.12 -8.52 -0.40
CA CYS A 21 1.80 -8.37 -1.68
C CYS A 21 3.14 -9.11 -1.74
N GLY A 22 3.57 -9.72 -0.63
CA GLY A 22 4.79 -10.50 -0.61
C GLY A 22 6.07 -9.68 -0.49
N PHE A 23 5.98 -8.44 -0.08
CA PHE A 23 7.17 -7.62 0.13
C PHE A 23 7.83 -7.97 1.45
N ASN A 24 9.13 -8.27 1.40
CA ASN A 24 9.91 -8.55 2.60
C ASN A 24 10.44 -7.28 3.25
N ASP A 25 10.53 -6.21 2.49
CA ASP A 25 11.08 -4.93 2.95
C ASP A 25 10.00 -3.87 2.84
N TYR A 26 9.58 -3.35 3.99
CA TYR A 26 8.53 -2.34 4.06
C TYR A 26 8.93 -1.07 3.31
N SER A 27 10.19 -0.64 3.45
CA SER A 27 10.68 0.54 2.74
C SER A 27 10.61 0.36 1.23
N ASN A 28 10.95 -0.83 0.76
CA ASN A 28 10.87 -1.15 -0.66
C ASN A 28 9.43 -1.10 -1.15
N TYR A 29 8.50 -1.63 -0.35
CA TYR A 29 7.08 -1.56 -0.67
C TYR A 29 6.61 -0.10 -0.78
N LEU A 30 6.96 0.74 0.18
CA LEU A 30 6.58 2.15 0.17
C LEU A 30 7.06 2.85 -1.10
N ARG A 31 8.31 2.57 -1.47
CA ARG A 31 8.90 3.17 -2.66
C ARG A 31 8.19 2.72 -3.93
N ALA A 32 7.93 1.42 -4.04
CA ALA A 32 7.24 0.87 -5.20
C ALA A 32 5.82 1.41 -5.31
N PHE A 33 5.10 1.49 -4.19
CA PHE A 33 3.74 2.01 -4.18
C PHE A 33 3.71 3.48 -4.61
N THR A 34 4.58 4.29 -4.02
CA THR A 34 4.63 5.72 -4.33
C THR A 34 4.95 5.95 -5.80
N LYS A 35 5.86 5.15 -6.36
CA LYS A 35 6.22 5.27 -7.76
C LYS A 35 5.06 4.90 -8.68
N ALA A 36 4.30 3.88 -8.33
CA ALA A 36 3.20 3.40 -9.16
C ALA A 36 1.94 4.25 -9.03
N VAL A 37 1.66 4.75 -7.84
CA VAL A 37 0.40 5.44 -7.54
C VAL A 37 0.57 6.97 -7.50
N GLY A 38 1.74 7.45 -7.11
CA GLY A 38 2.04 8.87 -7.01
C GLY A 38 1.93 9.45 -5.62
N ILE A 39 1.39 8.70 -4.66
CA ILE A 39 1.32 9.10 -3.25
C ILE A 39 1.67 7.90 -2.39
N SER A 40 2.01 8.16 -1.12
CA SER A 40 2.36 7.09 -0.20
C SER A 40 1.13 6.24 0.13
N PRO A 41 1.33 4.95 0.49
CA PRO A 41 0.20 4.09 0.85
C PRO A 41 -0.56 4.62 2.07
N LYS A 42 0.12 5.27 2.98
CA LYS A 42 -0.54 5.86 4.14
C LYS A 42 -1.51 6.96 3.73
N LYS A 43 -1.08 7.84 2.83
CA LYS A 43 -1.94 8.88 2.31
C LYS A 43 -3.08 8.33 1.49
N TYR A 44 -2.80 7.32 0.68
CA TYR A 44 -3.83 6.66 -0.10
C TYR A 44 -4.93 6.09 0.80
N ALA A 45 -4.54 5.45 1.88
CA ALA A 45 -5.49 4.88 2.85
C ALA A 45 -6.33 5.98 3.50
N GLN A 46 -5.74 7.13 3.78
CA GLN A 46 -6.47 8.26 4.36
C GLN A 46 -7.54 8.80 3.41
N PHE A 47 -7.23 8.85 2.14
CA PHE A 47 -8.19 9.33 1.13
C PHE A 47 -9.37 8.40 0.96
N HIS A 48 -9.17 7.12 1.18
CA HIS A 48 -10.18 6.09 0.91
C HIS A 48 -10.80 5.48 2.16
N SER A 49 -10.44 5.99 3.32
CA SER A 49 -11.00 5.48 4.58
C SER A 49 -12.26 6.22 5.02
#